data_c00f0dcdd7e0af7673864738661791b8
#
_entry.id   c00f0dcdd7e0af7673864738661791b8
#
_cell.length_a   1.000
_cell.length_b   1.000
_cell.length_c   1.000
_cell.angle_alpha   90.00
_cell.angle_beta   90.00
_cell.angle_gamma   90.00
#
_symmetry.space_group_name_H-M   'P 1'
#
loop_
_entity.id
_entity.type
_entity.pdbx_description
1 polymer ?
#
loop_
_entity_poly.entity_id
_entity_poly.type
_entity_poly.pdbx_seq_one_letter_code
_entity_poly.pdbx_strand_id
1 'polypeptide(L)'
;EIPLRLVGSEMCIRDSYSEMKEFFPNNHVEYFVSYYDYYQPEAYVPKTDTYIEKDSALNEQIDRMRNAATRNILENNDVIIVASVSCIYGLGDVESYAAMTLPLAVGDNVEPRDVYKRLTELQYERNQTNFVRSTFRVQGDTLDIFPAHYEDRAWRISFFGDEIDDIYEFDSLTGKKTASLQKVTVYPANHYVTPRPAISQAITGIRKELAETVENFKNNNKLLEAQRIEQRTRFDLEMLETTGHCKGIENYSRYLTGRKPGEPPPTLFEYLPPNALIFIDESHISVPQIGGMFRGDYNRKKTLSEYGFRLPSCVCLLYT
;
A
#
# COMPACT_ATOMS: atom_id res chain seq x y z
N GLU A 1 -6.84 -15.75 17.79
CA GLU A 1 -5.45 -15.92 17.29
C GLU A 1 -5.50 -15.88 15.78
N ILE A 2 -4.66 -15.04 15.14
CA ILE A 2 -4.56 -14.93 13.68
C ILE A 2 -3.34 -15.74 13.24
N PRO A 3 -3.48 -16.87 12.53
CA PRO A 3 -2.35 -17.57 11.96
C PRO A 3 -1.91 -16.94 10.62
N LEU A 4 -0.63 -16.67 10.49
CA LEU A 4 0.04 -16.34 9.24
C LEU A 4 0.81 -17.57 8.75
N ARG A 5 0.51 -18.05 7.53
CA ARG A 5 1.23 -19.16 6.90
C ARG A 5 2.07 -18.64 5.73
N LEU A 6 3.38 -18.83 5.80
CA LEU A 6 4.33 -18.55 4.72
C LEU A 6 4.64 -19.86 3.97
N VAL A 7 4.46 -19.86 2.65
CA VAL A 7 4.63 -21.05 1.79
C VAL A 7 5.61 -20.72 0.63
N GLY A 8 6.43 -21.71 0.26
CA GLY A 8 7.58 -21.51 -0.63
C GLY A 8 7.29 -21.37 -2.12
N SER A 9 6.22 -21.95 -2.68
CA SER A 9 5.87 -21.84 -4.09
C SER A 9 4.44 -21.32 -4.28
N GLU A 10 4.21 -20.58 -5.36
CA GLU A 10 2.93 -19.91 -5.64
C GLU A 10 1.77 -20.91 -5.77
N MET A 11 2.02 -22.10 -6.33
CA MET A 11 1.05 -23.17 -6.46
C MET A 11 0.66 -23.74 -5.07
N CYS A 12 1.64 -24.02 -4.23
CA CYS A 12 1.39 -24.51 -2.86
C CYS A 12 0.68 -23.46 -2.00
N ILE A 13 0.93 -22.18 -2.20
CA ILE A 13 0.27 -21.09 -1.47
C ILE A 13 -1.22 -21.05 -1.83
N ARG A 14 -1.55 -21.17 -3.11
CA ARG A 14 -2.92 -21.19 -3.60
C ARG A 14 -3.70 -22.40 -3.08
N ASP A 15 -3.08 -23.59 -3.09
CA ASP A 15 -3.69 -24.81 -2.57
C ASP A 15 -3.94 -24.67 -1.07
N SER A 16 -2.96 -24.17 -0.31
CA SER A 16 -3.10 -23.90 1.13
C SER A 16 -4.22 -22.90 1.44
N TYR A 17 -4.37 -21.86 0.62
CA TYR A 17 -5.46 -20.89 0.76
C TYR A 17 -6.84 -21.56 0.57
N SER A 18 -6.96 -22.42 -0.45
CA SER A 18 -8.19 -23.15 -0.73
C SER A 18 -8.53 -24.14 0.39
N GLU A 19 -7.54 -24.91 0.86
CA GLU A 19 -7.70 -25.85 1.99
C GLU A 19 -8.11 -25.13 3.28
N MET A 20 -7.47 -23.98 3.60
CA MET A 20 -7.84 -23.21 4.79
C MET A 20 -9.27 -22.69 4.71
N LYS A 21 -9.75 -22.29 3.52
CA LYS A 21 -11.15 -21.92 3.34
C LYS A 21 -12.13 -23.06 3.56
N GLU A 22 -11.76 -24.28 3.16
CA GLU A 22 -12.57 -25.46 3.39
C GLU A 22 -12.59 -25.86 4.86
N PHE A 23 -11.44 -25.80 5.54
CA PHE A 23 -11.31 -26.17 6.95
C PHE A 23 -11.93 -25.15 7.90
N PHE A 24 -11.92 -23.87 7.52
CA PHE A 24 -12.38 -22.75 8.34
C PHE A 24 -13.46 -21.92 7.61
N PRO A 25 -14.61 -22.51 7.27
CA PRO A 25 -15.63 -21.85 6.43
C PRO A 25 -16.30 -20.64 7.11
N ASN A 26 -16.20 -20.54 8.44
CA ASN A 26 -16.79 -19.45 9.23
C ASN A 26 -15.77 -18.36 9.62
N ASN A 27 -14.50 -18.51 9.24
CA ASN A 27 -13.44 -17.56 9.53
C ASN A 27 -13.08 -16.73 8.29
N HIS A 28 -12.46 -15.59 8.52
CA HIS A 28 -11.92 -14.77 7.43
C HIS A 28 -10.58 -15.36 6.98
N VAL A 29 -10.60 -16.09 5.86
CA VAL A 29 -9.38 -16.64 5.27
C VAL A 29 -8.95 -15.74 4.11
N GLU A 30 -7.77 -15.14 4.23
CA GLU A 30 -7.26 -14.13 3.32
C GLU A 30 -5.96 -14.55 2.62
N TYR A 31 -5.75 -13.98 1.44
CA TYR A 31 -4.62 -14.29 0.56
C TYR A 31 -3.71 -13.08 0.39
N PHE A 32 -2.42 -13.23 0.71
CA PHE A 32 -1.47 -12.14 0.68
C PHE A 32 -0.18 -12.54 -0.01
N VAL A 33 -0.14 -12.40 -1.33
CA VAL A 33 1.03 -12.74 -2.17
C VAL A 33 1.51 -11.53 -2.95
N SER A 34 2.53 -11.69 -3.78
CA SER A 34 2.96 -10.64 -4.70
C SER A 34 1.81 -10.29 -5.66
N TYR A 35 1.51 -9.01 -5.77
CA TYR A 35 0.45 -8.50 -6.65
C TYR A 35 0.96 -8.07 -8.03
N TYR A 36 2.16 -8.50 -8.39
CA TYR A 36 2.74 -8.25 -9.69
C TYR A 36 2.72 -9.53 -10.54
N ASP A 37 2.09 -9.48 -11.72
CA ASP A 37 2.23 -10.51 -12.75
C ASP A 37 3.63 -10.49 -13.36
N TYR A 38 4.22 -9.29 -13.42
CA TYR A 38 5.59 -9.05 -13.84
C TYR A 38 6.19 -7.96 -12.96
N TYR A 39 7.41 -8.18 -12.50
CA TYR A 39 8.15 -7.22 -11.71
C TYR A 39 9.63 -7.19 -12.06
N GLN A 40 10.08 -6.05 -12.59
CA GLN A 40 11.49 -5.74 -12.79
C GLN A 40 11.87 -4.62 -11.81
N PRO A 41 12.69 -4.90 -10.80
CA PRO A 41 13.13 -3.88 -9.86
C PRO A 41 14.05 -2.87 -10.54
N GLU A 42 13.96 -1.61 -10.10
CA GLU A 42 14.93 -0.59 -10.48
C GLU A 42 16.35 -1.02 -10.08
N ALA A 43 17.29 -0.95 -11.00
CA ALA A 43 18.67 -1.33 -10.74
C ALA A 43 19.66 -0.51 -11.59
N TYR A 44 20.91 -0.46 -11.16
CA TYR A 44 22.00 0.11 -11.93
C TYR A 44 23.17 -0.84 -11.97
N VAL A 45 23.74 -1.04 -13.16
CA VAL A 45 24.89 -1.89 -13.42
C VAL A 45 26.11 -1.01 -13.74
N PRO A 46 26.99 -0.70 -12.77
CA PRO A 46 28.10 0.24 -12.97
C PRO A 46 29.09 -0.18 -14.07
N LYS A 47 29.27 -1.50 -14.27
CA LYS A 47 30.23 -2.02 -15.27
C LYS A 47 29.85 -1.67 -16.71
N THR A 48 28.56 -1.55 -17.00
CA THR A 48 28.03 -1.29 -18.34
C THR A 48 27.36 0.07 -18.44
N ASP A 49 27.39 0.88 -17.36
CA ASP A 49 26.65 2.15 -17.22
C ASP A 49 25.17 2.00 -17.65
N THR A 50 24.55 0.90 -17.21
CA THR A 50 23.19 0.57 -17.61
C THR A 50 22.24 0.80 -16.44
N TYR A 51 21.31 1.75 -16.62
CA TYR A 51 20.19 1.92 -15.70
C TYR A 51 19.00 1.11 -16.18
N ILE A 52 18.44 0.31 -15.28
CA ILE A 52 17.25 -0.50 -15.48
C ILE A 52 16.12 0.20 -14.74
N GLU A 53 15.15 0.71 -15.48
CA GLU A 53 13.97 1.32 -14.88
C GLU A 53 13.07 0.27 -14.25
N LYS A 54 12.40 0.64 -13.12
CA LYS A 54 11.35 -0.20 -12.53
C LYS A 54 10.23 -0.38 -13.53
N ASP A 55 9.93 -1.62 -13.85
CA ASP A 55 8.79 -2.00 -14.68
C ASP A 55 7.95 -3.06 -13.96
N SER A 56 6.62 -2.94 -14.00
CA SER A 56 5.74 -3.86 -13.30
C SER A 56 4.34 -3.87 -13.91
N ALA A 57 3.76 -5.05 -14.01
CA ALA A 57 2.36 -5.25 -14.34
C ALA A 57 1.62 -5.70 -13.07
N LEU A 58 0.59 -4.96 -12.69
CA LEU A 58 -0.16 -5.17 -11.49
C LEU A 58 -1.33 -6.11 -11.74
N ASN A 59 -1.48 -7.13 -10.90
CA ASN A 59 -2.64 -8.02 -10.88
C ASN A 59 -3.71 -7.44 -9.96
N GLU A 60 -4.76 -6.89 -10.55
CA GLU A 60 -5.83 -6.22 -9.81
C GLU A 60 -6.60 -7.15 -8.87
N GLN A 61 -6.74 -8.43 -9.23
CA GLN A 61 -7.41 -9.40 -8.37
C GLN A 61 -6.61 -9.66 -7.11
N ILE A 62 -5.30 -9.86 -7.24
CA ILE A 62 -4.42 -10.07 -6.09
C ILE A 62 -4.30 -8.79 -5.25
N ASP A 63 -4.24 -7.62 -5.88
CA ASP A 63 -4.24 -6.35 -5.16
C ASP A 63 -5.52 -6.18 -4.32
N ARG A 64 -6.70 -6.52 -4.89
CA ARG A 64 -7.96 -6.56 -4.16
C ARG A 64 -7.89 -7.50 -2.94
N MET A 65 -7.35 -8.71 -3.11
CA MET A 65 -7.21 -9.68 -2.02
C MET A 65 -6.28 -9.18 -0.92
N ARG A 66 -5.20 -8.47 -1.27
CA ARG A 66 -4.31 -7.84 -0.30
C ARG A 66 -5.02 -6.73 0.50
N ASN A 67 -5.83 -5.91 -0.16
CA ASN A 67 -6.65 -4.88 0.50
C ASN A 67 -7.71 -5.52 1.42
N ALA A 68 -8.31 -6.64 1.02
CA ALA A 68 -9.21 -7.41 1.87
C ALA A 68 -8.50 -7.97 3.11
N ALA A 69 -7.28 -8.52 2.94
CA ALA A 69 -6.49 -9.07 4.03
C ALA A 69 -6.15 -8.01 5.09
N THR A 70 -5.61 -6.87 4.70
CA THR A 70 -5.26 -5.79 5.65
C THR A 70 -6.49 -5.21 6.35
N ARG A 71 -7.60 -5.05 5.65
CA ARG A 71 -8.86 -4.64 6.25
C ARG A 71 -9.33 -5.65 7.30
N ASN A 72 -9.38 -6.95 6.95
CA ASN A 72 -9.88 -7.99 7.84
C ASN A 72 -9.02 -8.17 9.08
N ILE A 73 -7.69 -7.98 8.99
CA ILE A 73 -6.81 -7.96 10.18
C ILE A 73 -7.22 -6.85 11.16
N LEU A 74 -7.62 -5.68 10.65
CA LEU A 74 -7.98 -4.53 11.48
C LEU A 74 -9.40 -4.61 12.04
N GLU A 75 -10.32 -5.29 11.35
CA GLU A 75 -11.73 -5.36 11.74
C GLU A 75 -12.09 -6.61 12.56
N ASN A 76 -11.38 -7.74 12.34
CA ASN A 76 -11.79 -9.05 12.85
C ASN A 76 -10.68 -9.72 13.68
N ASN A 77 -11.09 -10.60 14.61
CA ASN A 77 -10.17 -11.35 15.46
C ASN A 77 -10.00 -12.83 15.04
N ASP A 78 -10.75 -13.28 14.04
CA ASP A 78 -10.82 -14.66 13.56
C ASP A 78 -10.29 -14.77 12.12
N VAL A 79 -9.15 -14.14 11.86
CA VAL A 79 -8.54 -14.04 10.53
C VAL A 79 -7.43 -15.06 10.37
N ILE A 80 -7.39 -15.73 9.24
CA ILE A 80 -6.29 -16.59 8.79
C ILE A 80 -5.69 -15.97 7.54
N ILE A 81 -4.38 -15.75 7.51
CA ILE A 81 -3.70 -15.22 6.33
C ILE A 81 -2.74 -16.23 5.75
N VAL A 82 -2.94 -16.56 4.49
CA VAL A 82 -2.00 -17.37 3.71
C VAL A 82 -1.17 -16.44 2.86
N ALA A 83 0.13 -16.33 3.16
CA ALA A 83 1.01 -15.34 2.54
C ALA A 83 2.25 -15.97 1.92
N SER A 84 2.78 -15.33 0.87
CA SER A 84 4.11 -15.61 0.35
C SER A 84 5.18 -14.79 1.09
N VAL A 85 6.44 -15.03 0.79
CA VAL A 85 7.56 -14.20 1.27
C VAL A 85 7.43 -12.71 0.88
N SER A 86 6.50 -12.36 0.00
CA SER A 86 6.21 -10.96 -0.33
C SER A 86 5.66 -10.15 0.85
N CYS A 87 5.19 -10.80 1.91
CA CYS A 87 4.71 -10.16 3.13
C CYS A 87 5.81 -9.41 3.92
N ILE A 88 7.10 -9.69 3.63
CA ILE A 88 8.24 -8.98 4.23
C ILE A 88 8.55 -7.64 3.55
N TYR A 89 7.97 -7.38 2.38
CA TYR A 89 8.15 -6.09 1.72
C TYR A 89 7.30 -5.01 2.38
N GLY A 90 7.84 -3.78 2.33
CA GLY A 90 7.21 -2.64 2.98
C GLY A 90 5.76 -2.42 2.55
N LEU A 91 4.94 -2.12 3.53
CA LEU A 91 3.58 -1.59 3.40
C LEU A 91 3.55 -0.15 3.95
N GLY A 92 2.39 0.48 3.94
CA GLY A 92 2.18 1.72 4.69
C GLY A 92 2.21 1.46 6.20
N ASP A 93 2.44 2.52 6.97
CA ASP A 93 2.38 2.47 8.42
C ASP A 93 0.97 2.11 8.91
N VAL A 94 0.88 1.18 9.86
CA VAL A 94 -0.40 0.63 10.35
C VAL A 94 -1.26 1.71 11.00
N GLU A 95 -0.66 2.55 11.84
CA GLU A 95 -1.38 3.62 12.53
C GLU A 95 -1.92 4.64 11.53
N SER A 96 -1.09 5.02 10.55
CA SER A 96 -1.50 5.91 9.46
C SER A 96 -2.61 5.29 8.61
N TYR A 97 -2.50 4.00 8.25
CA TYR A 97 -3.51 3.30 7.47
C TYR A 97 -4.85 3.20 8.22
N ALA A 98 -4.83 2.85 9.50
CA ALA A 98 -6.04 2.78 10.34
C ALA A 98 -6.67 4.17 10.56
N ALA A 99 -5.85 5.21 10.78
CA ALA A 99 -6.32 6.59 10.95
C ALA A 99 -6.88 7.20 9.64
N MET A 100 -6.48 6.67 8.50
CA MET A 100 -6.94 7.09 7.17
C MET A 100 -8.23 6.36 6.73
N THR A 101 -9.03 5.83 7.64
CA THR A 101 -10.37 5.31 7.34
C THR A 101 -11.42 6.42 7.35
N LEU A 102 -12.54 6.16 6.67
CA LEU A 102 -13.70 7.06 6.64
C LEU A 102 -14.95 6.25 7.05
N PRO A 103 -15.34 6.30 8.33
CA PRO A 103 -16.63 5.75 8.76
C PRO A 103 -17.78 6.67 8.31
N LEU A 104 -18.87 6.09 7.85
CA LEU A 104 -20.11 6.77 7.45
C LEU A 104 -21.29 5.96 7.97
N ALA A 105 -22.24 6.60 8.61
CA ALA A 105 -23.46 5.97 9.13
C ALA A 105 -24.70 6.76 8.74
N VAL A 106 -25.83 6.06 8.65
CA VAL A 106 -27.14 6.70 8.45
C VAL A 106 -27.43 7.64 9.62
N GLY A 107 -27.82 8.87 9.32
CA GLY A 107 -28.05 9.94 10.30
C GLY A 107 -26.82 10.80 10.62
N ASP A 108 -25.64 10.48 10.07
CA ASP A 108 -24.47 11.35 10.21
C ASP A 108 -24.70 12.69 9.50
N ASN A 109 -24.35 13.78 10.18
CA ASN A 109 -24.40 15.13 9.61
C ASN A 109 -23.00 15.52 9.13
N VAL A 110 -22.78 15.45 7.81
CA VAL A 110 -21.48 15.67 7.18
C VAL A 110 -21.67 16.31 5.80
N GLU A 111 -20.93 17.40 5.54
CA GLU A 111 -20.99 18.05 4.23
C GLU A 111 -20.49 17.08 3.14
N PRO A 112 -21.27 16.80 2.07
CA PRO A 112 -20.88 15.88 1.01
C PRO A 112 -19.52 16.18 0.40
N ARG A 113 -19.14 17.47 0.29
CA ARG A 113 -17.85 17.90 -0.24
C ARG A 113 -16.67 17.44 0.63
N ASP A 114 -16.84 17.41 1.94
CA ASP A 114 -15.79 16.92 2.86
C ASP A 114 -15.59 15.41 2.69
N VAL A 115 -16.68 14.66 2.47
CA VAL A 115 -16.62 13.23 2.14
C VAL A 115 -15.85 13.02 0.83
N TYR A 116 -16.13 13.80 -0.22
CA TYR A 116 -15.41 13.68 -1.51
C TYR A 116 -13.94 14.02 -1.38
N LYS A 117 -13.60 15.06 -0.63
CA LYS A 117 -12.22 15.42 -0.32
C LYS A 117 -11.51 14.30 0.43
N ARG A 118 -12.18 13.72 1.43
CA ARG A 118 -11.62 12.61 2.22
C ARG A 118 -11.40 11.37 1.35
N LEU A 119 -12.30 11.02 0.44
CA LEU A 119 -12.10 9.93 -0.52
C LEU A 119 -10.86 10.14 -1.40
N THR A 120 -10.63 11.37 -1.87
CA THR A 120 -9.41 11.70 -2.63
C THR A 120 -8.14 11.56 -1.78
N GLU A 121 -8.19 11.93 -0.50
CA GLU A 121 -7.08 11.71 0.45
C GLU A 121 -6.82 10.21 0.69
N LEU A 122 -7.87 9.39 0.65
CA LEU A 122 -7.80 7.92 0.69
C LEU A 122 -7.35 7.28 -0.63
N GLN A 123 -6.93 8.09 -1.62
CA GLN A 123 -6.47 7.68 -2.95
C GLN A 123 -7.56 7.05 -3.83
N TYR A 124 -8.85 7.37 -3.58
CA TYR A 124 -9.92 7.05 -4.52
C TYR A 124 -9.95 8.05 -5.67
N GLU A 125 -10.14 7.56 -6.88
CA GLU A 125 -10.28 8.40 -8.06
C GLU A 125 -11.76 8.76 -8.30
N ARG A 126 -12.03 10.05 -8.56
CA ARG A 126 -13.35 10.46 -9.00
C ARG A 126 -13.52 10.16 -10.49
N ASN A 127 -14.41 9.21 -10.81
CA ASN A 127 -14.65 8.81 -12.18
C ASN A 127 -16.14 8.63 -12.44
N GLN A 128 -16.70 9.44 -13.35
CA GLN A 128 -18.15 9.44 -13.65
C GLN A 128 -18.54 8.38 -14.69
N THR A 129 -17.61 8.02 -15.57
CA THR A 129 -17.88 7.15 -16.71
C THR A 129 -17.42 5.72 -16.52
N ASN A 130 -16.23 5.54 -15.93
CA ASN A 130 -15.64 4.24 -15.64
C ASN A 130 -15.69 3.97 -14.15
N PHE A 131 -16.76 3.31 -13.70
CA PHE A 131 -16.95 2.97 -12.29
C PHE A 131 -16.38 1.60 -11.99
N VAL A 132 -15.15 1.60 -11.51
CA VAL A 132 -14.36 0.41 -11.18
C VAL A 132 -13.86 0.47 -9.74
N ARG A 133 -13.23 -0.57 -9.27
CA ARG A 133 -12.61 -0.65 -7.94
C ARG A 133 -11.73 0.59 -7.65
N SER A 134 -11.77 1.07 -6.43
CA SER A 134 -11.05 2.27 -5.96
C SER A 134 -11.47 3.58 -6.64
N THR A 135 -12.69 3.64 -7.20
CA THR A 135 -13.26 4.88 -7.71
C THR A 135 -14.53 5.27 -6.96
N PHE A 136 -14.89 6.53 -7.08
CA PHE A 136 -16.20 7.04 -6.65
C PHE A 136 -16.80 7.96 -7.70
N ARG A 137 -18.14 8.04 -7.71
CA ARG A 137 -18.88 8.97 -8.57
C ARG A 137 -20.00 9.65 -7.81
N VAL A 138 -20.35 10.83 -8.24
CA VAL A 138 -21.37 11.68 -7.61
C VAL A 138 -22.47 11.97 -8.62
N GLN A 139 -23.72 11.67 -8.29
CA GLN A 139 -24.89 11.90 -9.15
C GLN A 139 -26.00 12.58 -8.33
N GLY A 140 -26.15 13.90 -8.48
CA GLY A 140 -27.07 14.68 -7.64
C GLY A 140 -26.68 14.55 -6.16
N ASP A 141 -27.62 14.13 -5.34
CA ASP A 141 -27.45 13.95 -3.89
C ASP A 141 -26.97 12.53 -3.53
N THR A 142 -26.46 11.76 -4.49
CA THR A 142 -25.97 10.41 -4.26
C THR A 142 -24.48 10.30 -4.55
N LEU A 143 -23.78 9.52 -3.70
CA LEU A 143 -22.39 9.17 -3.82
C LEU A 143 -22.27 7.65 -3.94
N ASP A 144 -21.74 7.17 -5.04
CA ASP A 144 -21.36 5.76 -5.23
C ASP A 144 -19.88 5.59 -4.96
N ILE A 145 -19.52 4.62 -4.12
CA ILE A 145 -18.15 4.25 -3.80
C ILE A 145 -17.94 2.79 -4.15
N PHE A 146 -16.89 2.49 -4.94
CA PHE A 146 -16.47 1.12 -5.19
C PHE A 146 -15.25 0.79 -4.32
N PRO A 147 -15.42 0.09 -3.19
CA PRO A 147 -14.34 -0.19 -2.24
C PRO A 147 -13.18 -0.97 -2.85
N ALA A 148 -11.96 -0.69 -2.39
CA ALA A 148 -10.73 -1.32 -2.89
C ALA A 148 -10.68 -2.85 -2.69
N HIS A 149 -11.41 -3.37 -1.71
CA HIS A 149 -11.44 -4.79 -1.33
C HIS A 149 -12.61 -5.59 -1.90
N TYR A 150 -13.55 -4.93 -2.61
CA TYR A 150 -14.71 -5.60 -3.22
C TYR A 150 -14.43 -5.96 -4.68
N GLU A 151 -15.10 -7.00 -5.16
CA GLU A 151 -14.98 -7.50 -6.52
C GLU A 151 -16.09 -6.98 -7.44
N ASP A 152 -17.33 -7.09 -6.98
CA ASP A 152 -18.55 -6.87 -7.76
C ASP A 152 -19.56 -5.97 -7.06
N ARG A 153 -19.26 -5.47 -5.87
CA ARG A 153 -20.16 -4.70 -5.04
C ARG A 153 -19.67 -3.29 -4.80
N ALA A 154 -20.62 -2.38 -4.69
CA ALA A 154 -20.36 -1.00 -4.38
C ALA A 154 -21.37 -0.49 -3.37
N TRP A 155 -21.08 0.63 -2.74
CA TRP A 155 -21.97 1.31 -1.82
C TRP A 155 -22.54 2.55 -2.45
N ARG A 156 -23.85 2.76 -2.25
CA ARG A 156 -24.50 4.04 -2.53
C ARG A 156 -24.90 4.71 -1.22
N ILE A 157 -24.52 5.97 -1.11
CA ILE A 157 -24.82 6.84 0.03
C ILE A 157 -25.68 7.97 -0.51
N SER A 158 -26.88 8.11 0.04
CA SER A 158 -27.84 9.17 -0.31
C SER A 158 -27.78 10.25 0.75
N PHE A 159 -27.73 11.51 0.32
CA PHE A 159 -27.73 12.66 1.20
C PHE A 159 -29.06 13.41 1.10
N PHE A 160 -29.52 13.90 2.24
CA PHE A 160 -30.58 14.91 2.32
C PHE A 160 -29.98 16.18 2.94
N GLY A 161 -29.55 17.12 2.10
CA GLY A 161 -28.68 18.22 2.54
C GLY A 161 -27.33 17.72 3.01
N ASP A 162 -27.03 17.94 4.30
CA ASP A 162 -25.77 17.47 4.93
C ASP A 162 -25.97 16.20 5.77
N GLU A 163 -27.15 15.59 5.77
CA GLU A 163 -27.44 14.36 6.49
C GLU A 163 -27.38 13.15 5.56
N ILE A 164 -26.76 12.06 6.02
CA ILE A 164 -26.78 10.76 5.32
C ILE A 164 -28.14 10.09 5.59
N ASP A 165 -29.00 10.03 4.56
CA ASP A 165 -30.36 9.51 4.63
C ASP A 165 -30.43 7.98 4.48
N ASP A 166 -29.67 7.40 3.54
CA ASP A 166 -29.64 5.95 3.29
C ASP A 166 -28.24 5.49 2.84
N ILE A 167 -27.88 4.29 3.25
CA ILE A 167 -26.69 3.58 2.78
C ILE A 167 -27.10 2.18 2.33
N TYR A 168 -26.75 1.80 1.12
CA TYR A 168 -26.97 0.44 0.66
C TYR A 168 -25.85 -0.09 -0.25
N GLU A 169 -25.74 -1.40 -0.23
CA GLU A 169 -24.86 -2.15 -1.12
C GLU A 169 -25.62 -2.50 -2.40
N PHE A 170 -24.93 -2.44 -3.53
CA PHE A 170 -25.47 -2.81 -4.83
C PHE A 170 -24.41 -3.53 -5.68
N ASP A 171 -24.86 -4.37 -6.57
CA ASP A 171 -24.06 -5.00 -7.60
C ASP A 171 -23.59 -3.95 -8.62
N SER A 172 -22.28 -3.82 -8.79
CA SER A 172 -21.66 -2.76 -9.59
C SER A 172 -21.99 -2.84 -11.08
N LEU A 173 -22.28 -4.05 -11.60
CA LEU A 173 -22.59 -4.30 -13.00
C LEU A 173 -24.06 -4.07 -13.32
N THR A 174 -24.96 -4.58 -12.47
CA THR A 174 -26.41 -4.53 -12.70
C THR A 174 -27.10 -3.35 -12.05
N GLY A 175 -26.45 -2.70 -11.07
CA GLY A 175 -27.02 -1.64 -10.26
C GLY A 175 -28.08 -2.11 -9.24
N LYS A 176 -28.28 -3.44 -9.10
CA LYS A 176 -29.31 -3.99 -8.24
C LYS A 176 -28.89 -3.92 -6.77
N LYS A 177 -29.76 -3.36 -5.91
CA LYS A 177 -29.56 -3.32 -4.46
C LYS A 177 -29.47 -4.74 -3.91
N THR A 178 -28.42 -5.02 -3.13
CA THR A 178 -28.18 -6.32 -2.50
C THR A 178 -28.46 -6.30 -1.00
N ALA A 179 -28.13 -5.21 -0.31
CA ALA A 179 -28.37 -5.06 1.12
C ALA A 179 -28.58 -3.59 1.52
N SER A 180 -29.37 -3.32 2.58
CA SER A 180 -29.39 -2.03 3.27
C SER A 180 -28.40 -2.07 4.42
N LEU A 181 -27.60 -1.02 4.58
CA LEU A 181 -26.54 -0.93 5.57
C LEU A 181 -26.81 0.25 6.51
N GLN A 182 -26.49 0.12 7.79
CA GLN A 182 -26.57 1.22 8.74
C GLN A 182 -25.27 2.03 8.80
N LYS A 183 -24.16 1.38 8.52
CA LYS A 183 -22.82 1.98 8.52
C LYS A 183 -21.90 1.27 7.56
N VAL A 184 -20.93 2.02 7.04
CA VAL A 184 -19.81 1.50 6.26
C VAL A 184 -18.53 2.18 6.72
N THR A 185 -17.39 1.49 6.55
CA THR A 185 -16.08 2.09 6.76
C THR A 185 -15.28 1.99 5.45
N VAL A 186 -14.95 3.14 4.88
CA VAL A 186 -14.13 3.19 3.66
C VAL A 186 -12.67 3.11 4.07
N TYR A 187 -11.98 2.08 3.59
CA TYR A 187 -10.53 1.90 3.76
C TYR A 187 -9.79 2.54 2.60
N PRO A 188 -8.52 2.91 2.78
CA PRO A 188 -7.70 3.44 1.71
C PRO A 188 -7.65 2.54 0.47
N ALA A 189 -7.57 3.15 -0.71
CA ALA A 189 -7.44 2.44 -1.98
C ALA A 189 -6.04 1.85 -2.20
N ASN A 190 -5.04 2.33 -1.43
CA ASN A 190 -3.65 1.90 -1.52
C ASN A 190 -3.07 1.76 -0.11
N HIS A 191 -2.17 0.80 0.08
CA HIS A 191 -1.47 0.61 1.36
C HIS A 191 -0.52 1.79 1.72
N TYR A 192 0.02 2.49 0.72
CA TYR A 192 0.88 3.65 0.92
C TYR A 192 0.08 4.95 0.98
N VAL A 193 -0.82 5.05 1.95
CA VAL A 193 -1.51 6.30 2.28
C VAL A 193 -0.86 6.93 3.50
N THR A 194 -0.68 8.24 3.45
CA THR A 194 -0.04 8.99 4.52
C THR A 194 -0.83 10.28 4.77
N PRO A 195 -1.15 10.62 6.02
CA PRO A 195 -1.84 11.85 6.35
C PRO A 195 -1.06 13.10 5.89
N ARG A 196 -1.75 14.14 5.44
CA ARG A 196 -1.14 15.37 4.92
C ARG A 196 -0.06 15.98 5.85
N PRO A 197 -0.24 16.03 7.17
CA PRO A 197 0.81 16.54 8.08
C PRO A 197 2.09 15.71 8.02
N ALA A 198 1.99 14.37 7.97
CA ALA A 198 3.15 13.49 7.87
C ALA A 198 3.85 13.62 6.51
N ILE A 199 3.10 13.80 5.41
CA ILE A 199 3.67 14.12 4.09
C ILE A 199 4.49 15.42 4.16
N SER A 200 3.97 16.47 4.78
CA SER A 200 4.68 17.76 4.90
C SER A 200 5.98 17.64 5.70
N GLN A 201 5.97 16.84 6.76
CA GLN A 201 7.19 16.52 7.53
C GLN A 201 8.19 15.70 6.70
N ALA A 202 7.70 14.68 5.98
CA ALA A 202 8.53 13.87 5.09
C ALA A 202 9.20 14.72 4.02
N ILE A 203 8.46 15.61 3.35
CA ILE A 203 8.99 16.54 2.35
C ILE A 203 10.12 17.41 2.91
N THR A 204 9.96 17.91 4.13
CA THR A 204 11.00 18.70 4.81
C THR A 204 12.26 17.88 5.05
N GLY A 205 12.11 16.65 5.53
CA GLY A 205 13.24 15.72 5.74
C GLY A 205 13.94 15.32 4.45
N ILE A 206 13.16 15.01 3.41
CA ILE A 206 13.68 14.64 2.08
C ILE A 206 14.46 15.83 1.44
N ARG A 207 13.94 17.06 1.56
CA ARG A 207 14.65 18.24 1.05
C ARG A 207 16.00 18.47 1.75
N LYS A 208 16.03 18.24 3.06
CA LYS A 208 17.29 18.34 3.81
C LYS A 208 18.30 17.28 3.38
N GLU A 209 17.89 16.02 3.31
CA GLU A 209 18.78 14.93 2.85
C GLU A 209 19.25 15.16 1.40
N LEU A 210 18.38 15.66 0.54
CA LEU A 210 18.75 16.01 -0.84
C LEU A 210 19.86 17.03 -0.87
N ALA A 211 19.75 18.12 -0.12
CA ALA A 211 20.76 19.18 -0.07
C ALA A 211 22.11 18.62 0.41
N GLU A 212 22.12 17.85 1.49
CA GLU A 212 23.32 17.19 2.04
C GLU A 212 23.93 16.20 1.03
N THR A 213 23.10 15.42 0.34
CA THR A 213 23.56 14.43 -0.66
C THR A 213 24.16 15.10 -1.88
N VAL A 214 23.53 16.15 -2.40
CA VAL A 214 24.03 16.92 -3.56
C VAL A 214 25.35 17.59 -3.23
N GLU A 215 25.48 18.20 -2.05
CA GLU A 215 26.75 18.79 -1.60
C GLU A 215 27.85 17.73 -1.46
N ASN A 216 27.57 16.59 -0.88
CA ASN A 216 28.51 15.48 -0.77
C ASN A 216 28.97 14.98 -2.14
N PHE A 217 28.08 14.80 -3.11
CA PHE A 217 28.46 14.43 -4.47
C PHE A 217 29.34 15.48 -5.14
N LYS A 218 29.00 16.77 -5.03
CA LYS A 218 29.81 17.86 -5.57
C LYS A 218 31.22 17.89 -4.97
N ASN A 219 31.34 17.74 -3.66
CA ASN A 219 32.63 17.73 -2.95
C ASN A 219 33.51 16.53 -3.35
N ASN A 220 32.90 15.43 -3.82
CA ASN A 220 33.58 14.25 -4.33
C ASN A 220 33.74 14.25 -5.87
N ASN A 221 33.52 15.37 -6.55
CA ASN A 221 33.56 15.52 -8.02
C ASN A 221 32.59 14.59 -8.79
N LYS A 222 31.51 14.14 -8.15
CA LYS A 222 30.43 13.33 -8.73
C LYS A 222 29.30 14.24 -9.24
N LEU A 223 29.60 15.06 -10.27
CA LEU A 223 28.65 16.07 -10.74
C LEU A 223 27.42 15.47 -11.44
N LEU A 224 27.60 14.36 -12.15
CA LEU A 224 26.51 13.67 -12.83
C LEU A 224 25.53 13.05 -11.83
N GLU A 225 26.04 12.42 -10.78
CA GLU A 225 25.25 11.85 -9.69
C GLU A 225 24.49 12.94 -8.93
N ALA A 226 25.15 14.07 -8.69
CA ALA A 226 24.51 15.24 -8.07
C ALA A 226 23.33 15.75 -8.90
N GLN A 227 23.48 15.88 -10.22
CA GLN A 227 22.43 16.32 -11.11
C GLN A 227 21.28 15.31 -11.18
N ARG A 228 21.59 14.02 -11.32
CA ARG A 228 20.58 12.94 -11.37
C ARG A 228 19.68 12.95 -10.13
N ILE A 229 20.29 12.93 -8.94
CA ILE A 229 19.53 12.88 -7.69
C ILE A 229 18.71 14.14 -7.45
N GLU A 230 19.26 15.29 -7.77
CA GLU A 230 18.57 16.57 -7.62
C GLU A 230 17.32 16.64 -8.51
N GLN A 231 17.46 16.29 -9.79
CA GLN A 231 16.37 16.35 -10.77
C GLN A 231 15.26 15.38 -10.41
N ARG A 232 15.61 14.13 -10.09
CA ARG A 232 14.65 13.08 -9.73
C ARG A 232 13.91 13.42 -8.45
N THR A 233 14.64 13.76 -7.39
CA THR A 233 14.01 14.00 -6.09
C THR A 233 13.14 15.26 -6.10
N ARG A 234 13.50 16.31 -6.84
CA ARG A 234 12.64 17.49 -6.99
C ARG A 234 11.32 17.15 -7.66
N PHE A 235 11.35 16.33 -8.71
CA PHE A 235 10.12 15.85 -9.37
C PHE A 235 9.26 15.01 -8.44
N ASP A 236 9.86 14.04 -7.71
CA ASP A 236 9.14 13.21 -6.75
C ASP A 236 8.52 14.06 -5.62
N LEU A 237 9.21 15.11 -5.14
CA LEU A 237 8.69 16.05 -4.14
C LEU A 237 7.49 16.85 -4.65
N GLU A 238 7.52 17.33 -5.89
CA GLU A 238 6.39 18.03 -6.51
C GLU A 238 5.15 17.12 -6.60
N MET A 239 5.33 15.87 -6.97
CA MET A 239 4.26 14.88 -7.00
C MET A 239 3.69 14.60 -5.60
N LEU A 240 4.55 14.47 -4.59
CA LEU A 240 4.13 14.27 -3.20
C LEU A 240 3.36 15.48 -2.65
N GLU A 241 3.75 16.71 -2.99
CA GLU A 241 3.06 17.94 -2.58
C GLU A 241 1.68 18.05 -3.22
N THR A 242 1.56 17.74 -4.49
CA THR A 242 0.32 17.93 -5.27
C THR A 242 -0.68 16.80 -5.05
N THR A 243 -0.25 15.55 -5.18
CA THR A 243 -1.13 14.37 -5.17
C THR A 243 -1.04 13.53 -3.90
N GLY A 244 -0.01 13.73 -3.07
CA GLY A 244 0.28 12.87 -1.93
C GLY A 244 0.95 11.54 -2.30
N HIS A 245 1.29 11.35 -3.57
CA HIS A 245 1.89 10.12 -4.09
C HIS A 245 2.96 10.42 -5.16
N CYS A 246 3.94 9.52 -5.33
CA CYS A 246 4.89 9.55 -6.44
C CYS A 246 5.30 8.14 -6.86
N LYS A 247 5.79 7.98 -8.10
CA LYS A 247 6.31 6.69 -8.58
C LYS A 247 7.55 6.30 -7.78
N GLY A 248 7.49 5.14 -7.11
CA GLY A 248 8.58 4.69 -6.23
C GLY A 248 8.52 5.29 -4.82
N ILE A 249 7.33 5.62 -4.34
CA ILE A 249 7.09 6.18 -2.98
C ILE A 249 7.73 5.34 -1.87
N GLU A 250 7.87 4.03 -2.09
CA GLU A 250 8.53 3.11 -1.17
C GLU A 250 9.98 3.49 -0.85
N ASN A 251 10.65 4.24 -1.73
CA ASN A 251 12.01 4.73 -1.50
C ASN A 251 12.07 5.86 -0.45
N TYR A 252 10.94 6.46 -0.13
CA TYR A 252 10.79 7.49 0.91
C TYR A 252 10.12 6.97 2.18
N SER A 253 9.91 5.64 2.29
CA SER A 253 9.21 4.98 3.41
C SER A 253 9.72 5.45 4.77
N ARG A 254 11.02 5.58 4.96
CA ARG A 254 11.62 6.08 6.22
C ARG A 254 11.03 7.42 6.67
N TYR A 255 10.88 8.36 5.77
CA TYR A 255 10.34 9.69 6.06
C TYR A 255 8.82 9.67 6.25
N LEU A 256 8.12 8.88 5.43
CA LEU A 256 6.67 8.77 5.49
C LEU A 256 6.17 8.06 6.75
N THR A 257 6.99 7.17 7.31
CA THR A 257 6.69 6.41 8.53
C THR A 257 7.40 6.93 9.79
N GLY A 258 8.20 7.99 9.66
CA GLY A 258 8.93 8.59 10.79
C GLY A 258 10.04 7.71 11.39
N ARG A 259 10.49 6.67 10.68
CA ARG A 259 11.49 5.71 11.17
C ARG A 259 12.90 6.26 11.14
N LYS A 260 13.75 5.74 12.03
CA LYS A 260 15.16 6.10 12.13
C LYS A 260 15.98 5.45 11.00
N PRO A 261 17.18 6.00 10.69
CA PRO A 261 18.10 5.33 9.76
C PRO A 261 18.41 3.89 10.20
N GLY A 262 18.28 2.93 9.27
CA GLY A 262 18.54 1.52 9.52
C GLY A 262 17.36 0.72 10.08
N GLU A 263 16.24 1.37 10.42
CA GLU A 263 15.00 0.67 10.78
C GLU A 263 14.30 0.15 9.51
N PRO A 264 13.75 -1.09 9.54
CA PRO A 264 13.03 -1.65 8.40
C PRO A 264 11.71 -0.90 8.16
N PRO A 265 11.19 -0.87 6.91
CA PRO A 265 9.87 -0.34 6.63
C PRO A 265 8.79 -1.21 7.31
N PRO A 266 7.58 -0.67 7.57
CA PRO A 266 6.47 -1.46 8.05
C PRO A 266 6.14 -2.59 7.06
N THR A 267 5.79 -3.76 7.59
CA THR A 267 5.45 -4.94 6.81
C THR A 267 4.11 -5.53 7.28
N LEU A 268 3.64 -6.60 6.65
CA LEU A 268 2.42 -7.27 7.10
C LEU A 268 2.48 -7.73 8.56
N PHE A 269 3.67 -8.03 9.08
CA PHE A 269 3.83 -8.48 10.47
C PHE A 269 3.41 -7.42 11.49
N GLU A 270 3.53 -6.14 11.17
CA GLU A 270 3.13 -5.06 12.05
C GLU A 270 1.61 -4.86 12.11
N TYR A 271 0.87 -5.37 11.12
CA TYR A 271 -0.59 -5.40 11.13
C TYR A 271 -1.15 -6.50 12.03
N LEU A 272 -0.33 -7.52 12.36
CA LEU A 272 -0.77 -8.64 13.16
C LEU A 272 -0.90 -8.25 14.64
N PRO A 273 -1.92 -8.76 15.36
CA PRO A 273 -2.01 -8.54 16.80
C PRO A 273 -0.86 -9.25 17.54
N PRO A 274 -0.50 -8.80 18.77
CA PRO A 274 0.63 -9.35 19.52
C PRO A 274 0.54 -10.86 19.84
N ASN A 275 -0.66 -11.42 19.81
CA ASN A 275 -0.94 -12.84 20.06
C ASN A 275 -1.14 -13.66 18.79
N ALA A 276 -0.75 -13.14 17.62
CA ALA A 276 -0.82 -13.88 16.38
C ALA A 276 0.10 -15.10 16.38
N LEU A 277 -0.37 -16.21 15.82
CA LEU A 277 0.47 -17.38 15.57
C LEU A 277 1.02 -17.31 14.16
N ILE A 278 2.32 -17.58 14.00
CA ILE A 278 3.00 -17.58 12.71
C ILE A 278 3.48 -19.00 12.42
N PHE A 279 3.06 -19.54 11.28
CA PHE A 279 3.50 -20.82 10.75
C PHE A 279 4.34 -20.59 9.51
N ILE A 280 5.58 -21.00 9.52
CA ILE A 280 6.50 -20.91 8.37
C ILE A 280 6.65 -22.30 7.78
N ASP A 281 5.93 -22.54 6.68
CA ASP A 281 6.04 -23.81 5.95
C ASP A 281 7.37 -23.88 5.21
N GLU A 282 7.95 -25.08 5.15
CA GLU A 282 9.27 -25.32 4.56
C GLU A 282 10.33 -24.31 5.07
N SER A 283 10.34 -24.05 6.37
CA SER A 283 11.19 -23.03 7.01
C SER A 283 12.66 -23.16 6.68
N HIS A 284 13.13 -24.39 6.40
CA HIS A 284 14.51 -24.68 6.00
C HIS A 284 14.86 -24.10 4.61
N ILE A 285 13.85 -23.78 3.78
CA ILE A 285 14.00 -23.10 2.49
C ILE A 285 13.60 -21.61 2.62
N SER A 286 12.45 -21.34 3.22
CA SER A 286 11.86 -20.00 3.27
C SER A 286 12.72 -19.02 4.06
N VAL A 287 13.30 -19.42 5.19
CA VAL A 287 14.13 -18.52 6.02
C VAL A 287 15.44 -18.14 5.32
N PRO A 288 16.23 -19.08 4.73
CA PRO A 288 17.39 -18.70 3.92
C PRO A 288 17.05 -17.83 2.70
N GLN A 289 15.90 -18.05 2.06
CA GLN A 289 15.43 -17.24 0.94
C GLN A 289 15.19 -15.79 1.36
N ILE A 290 14.53 -15.55 2.48
CA ILE A 290 14.31 -14.21 3.07
C ILE A 290 15.65 -13.52 3.29
N GLY A 291 16.62 -14.19 3.90
CA GLY A 291 17.96 -13.64 4.08
C GLY A 291 18.69 -13.32 2.76
N GLY A 292 18.45 -14.10 1.70
CA GLY A 292 18.96 -13.82 0.36
C GLY A 292 18.33 -12.59 -0.27
N MET A 293 17.00 -12.45 -0.14
CA MET A 293 16.24 -11.29 -0.63
C MET A 293 16.67 -9.99 0.06
N PHE A 294 16.87 -10.03 1.36
CA PHE A 294 17.41 -8.91 2.13
C PHE A 294 18.76 -8.42 1.59
N ARG A 295 19.72 -9.31 1.43
CA ARG A 295 21.05 -8.94 0.91
C ARG A 295 20.98 -8.41 -0.51
N GLY A 296 20.15 -9.02 -1.35
CA GLY A 296 19.95 -8.60 -2.74
C GLY A 296 19.37 -7.18 -2.83
N ASP A 297 18.32 -6.90 -2.08
CA ASP A 297 17.67 -5.58 -2.06
C ASP A 297 18.58 -4.49 -1.48
N TYR A 298 19.28 -4.80 -0.39
CA TYR A 298 20.27 -3.90 0.21
C TYR A 298 21.35 -3.49 -0.79
N ASN A 299 22.00 -4.45 -1.46
CA ASN A 299 23.07 -4.16 -2.41
C ASN A 299 22.56 -3.38 -3.62
N ARG A 300 21.38 -3.70 -4.11
CA ARG A 300 20.72 -2.99 -5.21
C ARG A 300 20.46 -1.53 -4.85
N LYS A 301 19.80 -1.27 -3.71
CA LYS A 301 19.48 0.08 -3.23
C LYS A 301 20.74 0.88 -2.90
N LYS A 302 21.74 0.25 -2.29
CA LYS A 302 23.04 0.86 -2.03
C LYS A 302 23.68 1.36 -3.32
N THR A 303 23.72 0.53 -4.36
CA THR A 303 24.26 0.91 -5.68
C THR A 303 23.47 2.08 -6.27
N LEU A 304 22.14 2.07 -6.24
CA LEU A 304 21.32 3.19 -6.72
C LEU A 304 21.62 4.50 -5.97
N SER A 305 21.87 4.42 -4.68
CA SER A 305 22.24 5.59 -3.86
C SER A 305 23.65 6.11 -4.19
N GLU A 306 24.65 5.24 -4.31
CA GLU A 306 26.04 5.60 -4.60
C GLU A 306 26.23 6.27 -5.97
N TYR A 307 25.32 5.99 -6.93
CA TYR A 307 25.34 6.53 -8.28
C TYR A 307 24.26 7.59 -8.56
N GLY A 308 23.65 8.14 -7.51
CA GLY A 308 22.74 9.28 -7.60
C GLY A 308 21.37 9.01 -8.22
N PHE A 309 20.89 7.76 -8.23
CA PHE A 309 19.55 7.42 -8.68
C PHE A 309 18.51 7.50 -7.56
N ARG A 310 18.93 7.28 -6.32
CA ARG A 310 18.08 7.36 -5.12
C ARG A 310 18.83 8.01 -3.95
N LEU A 311 18.06 8.60 -3.02
CA LEU A 311 18.62 9.13 -1.78
C LEU A 311 19.15 8.00 -0.88
N PRO A 312 20.14 8.26 -0.01
CA PRO A 312 20.64 7.27 0.96
C PRO A 312 19.55 6.62 1.82
N SER A 313 18.50 7.38 2.13
CA SER A 313 17.36 6.89 2.91
C SER A 313 16.57 5.75 2.25
N CYS A 314 16.71 5.53 0.93
CA CYS A 314 16.09 4.40 0.25
C CYS A 314 16.65 3.05 0.72
N VAL A 315 17.86 3.03 1.32
CA VAL A 315 18.52 1.84 1.87
C VAL A 315 17.88 1.51 3.23
N CYS A 316 16.55 1.48 3.29
CA CYS A 316 15.84 0.89 4.41
C CYS A 316 15.98 -0.62 4.33
N LEU A 317 16.33 -1.24 5.45
CA LEU A 317 16.47 -2.68 5.54
C LEU A 317 15.09 -3.34 5.45
N LEU A 318 14.95 -4.39 4.64
CA LEU A 318 13.80 -5.28 4.74
C LEU A 318 13.79 -5.90 6.15
N TYR A 319 12.60 -6.19 6.67
CA TYR A 319 12.48 -6.91 7.93
C TYR A 319 12.96 -8.35 7.73
N THR A 320 13.94 -8.77 8.51
CA THR A 320 14.43 -10.17 8.56
C THR A 320 14.30 -10.72 9.96
#